data_93aee5a13ca39d50e5f9900a6def4df8
#
_entry.id   93aee5a13ca39d50e5f9900a6def4df8
#
_cell.length_a   1.000
_cell.length_b   1.000
_cell.length_c   1.000
_cell.angle_alpha   90.00
_cell.angle_beta   90.00
_cell.angle_gamma   90.00
#
_symmetry.space_group_name_H-M   'P 1'
#
loop_
_entity.id
_entity.type
_entity.pdbx_description
1 polymer ?
#
loop_
_entity_poly.entity_id
_entity_poly.type
_entity_poly.pdbx_seq_one_letter_code
_entity_poly.pdbx_strand_id
1 'polypeptide(L)'
;GPKLDALRAFTNNDNWFYAPWFEHGLHNLIHKATEYKVLNKGNGTLVLSFTVESQAPNAARIKGGTSSGKNSIEELTDRKFGSNDFKFVTNQIWTVYPDGSIELQSSITSNRSSLVLPRLGYVMKVPQQYSNFTYYGRGPIDNYADRKSGQFIEQYTNSVAGEFVNFPKPQDMGNHEDVRWCALTNQAGNGAVFVATDRLSASALQYSALDLILASHPYQLPKAGDTYLHLDCAVTGLGGNSCGQGGPLVHDRVFANQHSMGFIIRPAGKELSVVANVAPAGDLPLSITRTPAGMVELTSAKKDAVICYSIDGSKKVQEYTEPVPMRNGGTIKAWYKDSKDISSTMKFEKIESIQTQVVYASSQESGEGDASHLTDGDPNTIWHTMYSVTVAKYPHWVDLDAGEVKEIKGFTYLPRQNGGNGNIKDYSIQVSMDGKEWGEPVNKGTFARDSKE
;
A
#
# COMPACT_ATOMS: atom_id res chain seq x y z
N GLY A 1 4.54 -17.92 -10.22
CA GLY A 1 4.92 -16.52 -9.99
C GLY A 1 4.01 -15.85 -8.97
N PRO A 2 4.30 -14.62 -8.56
CA PRO A 2 3.50 -13.85 -7.63
C PRO A 2 2.07 -13.63 -8.16
N LYS A 3 1.07 -13.77 -7.28
CA LYS A 3 -0.33 -13.51 -7.58
C LYS A 3 -0.85 -12.48 -6.59
N LEU A 4 -1.67 -11.53 -7.06
CA LEU A 4 -2.36 -10.61 -6.16
C LEU A 4 -3.18 -11.42 -5.15
N ASP A 5 -3.08 -11.07 -3.89
CA ASP A 5 -3.85 -11.65 -2.80
C ASP A 5 -4.37 -10.57 -1.86
N ALA A 6 -5.56 -10.78 -1.35
CA ALA A 6 -6.22 -9.87 -0.43
C ALA A 6 -6.95 -10.61 0.70
N LEU A 7 -6.62 -11.88 0.94
CA LEU A 7 -7.23 -12.69 1.99
C LEU A 7 -6.20 -13.09 3.04
N ARG A 8 -6.52 -12.92 4.31
CA ARG A 8 -5.87 -13.59 5.45
C ARG A 8 -6.85 -14.46 6.20
N ALA A 9 -6.34 -15.40 6.99
CA ALA A 9 -7.20 -16.12 7.91
C ALA A 9 -7.76 -15.15 8.95
N PHE A 10 -9.06 -15.23 9.21
CA PHE A 10 -9.66 -14.38 10.22
C PHE A 10 -9.33 -14.85 11.63
N THR A 11 -9.14 -13.90 12.53
CA THR A 11 -9.00 -14.11 13.97
C THR A 11 -10.36 -14.02 14.66
N ASN A 12 -10.42 -14.31 15.96
CA ASN A 12 -11.66 -14.13 16.72
C ASN A 12 -12.16 -12.67 16.75
N ASN A 13 -11.26 -11.72 16.56
CA ASN A 13 -11.59 -10.29 16.52
C ASN A 13 -12.17 -9.84 15.16
N ASP A 14 -12.08 -10.66 14.12
CA ASP A 14 -12.56 -10.29 12.78
C ASP A 14 -14.07 -10.53 12.57
N ASN A 15 -14.82 -10.81 13.62
CA ASN A 15 -16.28 -11.05 13.56
C ASN A 15 -17.05 -9.98 12.77
N TRP A 16 -16.56 -8.76 12.75
CA TRP A 16 -17.20 -7.60 12.14
C TRP A 16 -16.85 -7.40 10.65
N PHE A 17 -15.80 -8.08 10.14
CA PHE A 17 -15.26 -7.79 8.80
C PHE A 17 -15.21 -8.98 7.87
N TYR A 18 -15.11 -10.21 8.39
CA TYR A 18 -14.79 -11.35 7.52
C TYR A 18 -15.89 -11.67 6.51
N ALA A 19 -17.14 -11.38 6.79
CA ALA A 19 -18.25 -11.68 5.88
C ALA A 19 -18.12 -10.94 4.54
N PRO A 20 -17.87 -9.62 4.49
CA PRO A 20 -17.61 -8.91 3.24
C PRO A 20 -16.46 -9.47 2.41
N TRP A 21 -15.45 -10.09 3.01
CA TRP A 21 -14.33 -10.69 2.26
C TRP A 21 -14.80 -11.81 1.34
N PHE A 22 -15.74 -12.63 1.80
CA PHE A 22 -16.33 -13.71 1.01
C PHE A 22 -17.43 -13.21 0.07
N GLU A 23 -18.24 -12.26 0.49
CA GLU A 23 -19.25 -11.60 -0.33
C GLU A 23 -18.66 -10.91 -1.56
N HIS A 24 -17.41 -10.41 -1.45
CA HIS A 24 -16.66 -9.81 -2.54
C HIS A 24 -15.65 -10.79 -3.19
N GLY A 25 -15.64 -12.04 -2.78
CA GLY A 25 -14.88 -13.11 -3.43
C GLY A 25 -13.37 -13.07 -3.23
N LEU A 26 -12.86 -12.44 -2.14
CA LEU A 26 -11.41 -12.36 -1.90
C LEU A 26 -10.75 -13.74 -1.76
N HIS A 27 -11.52 -14.77 -1.41
CA HIS A 27 -11.05 -16.16 -1.25
C HIS A 27 -10.76 -16.88 -2.57
N ASN A 28 -11.22 -16.37 -3.70
CA ASN A 28 -11.15 -17.06 -5.00
C ASN A 28 -10.90 -16.10 -6.16
N LEU A 29 -9.90 -15.23 -6.04
CA LEU A 29 -9.54 -14.29 -7.10
C LEU A 29 -8.94 -15.02 -8.30
N ILE A 30 -9.56 -14.86 -9.46
CA ILE A 30 -9.05 -15.32 -10.76
C ILE A 30 -8.37 -14.11 -11.42
N HIS A 31 -7.11 -14.29 -11.81
CA HIS A 31 -6.28 -13.25 -12.41
C HIS A 31 -6.26 -13.41 -13.93
N LYS A 32 -6.61 -12.35 -14.64
CA LYS A 32 -6.61 -12.30 -16.10
C LYS A 32 -5.81 -11.11 -16.59
N ALA A 33 -4.73 -11.36 -17.32
CA ALA A 33 -4.05 -10.29 -18.03
C ALA A 33 -4.96 -9.81 -19.17
N THR A 34 -5.31 -8.52 -19.15
CA THR A 34 -6.15 -7.87 -20.16
C THR A 34 -5.30 -7.17 -21.20
N GLU A 35 -4.12 -6.70 -20.81
CA GLU A 35 -3.13 -6.09 -21.68
C GLU A 35 -1.73 -6.55 -21.29
N TYR A 36 -0.84 -6.65 -22.30
CA TYR A 36 0.58 -6.78 -22.06
C TYR A 36 1.39 -6.02 -23.12
N LYS A 37 2.54 -5.50 -22.76
CA LYS A 37 3.46 -4.79 -23.68
C LYS A 37 4.90 -5.10 -23.30
N VAL A 38 5.75 -5.24 -24.31
CA VAL A 38 7.20 -5.19 -24.14
C VAL A 38 7.59 -3.72 -24.26
N LEU A 39 8.01 -3.12 -23.14
CA LEU A 39 8.40 -1.69 -23.10
C LEU A 39 9.85 -1.48 -23.49
N ASN A 40 10.72 -2.41 -23.12
CA ASN A 40 12.15 -2.41 -23.49
C ASN A 40 12.65 -3.82 -23.71
N LYS A 41 13.54 -3.97 -24.68
CA LYS A 41 14.25 -5.21 -25.00
C LYS A 41 15.64 -4.86 -25.51
N GLY A 42 16.56 -4.52 -24.61
CA GLY A 42 17.93 -4.13 -24.98
C GLY A 42 18.88 -4.20 -23.80
N ASN A 43 20.18 -4.24 -24.08
CA ASN A 43 21.27 -4.28 -23.08
C ASN A 43 21.15 -5.40 -22.05
N GLY A 44 20.55 -6.55 -22.44
CA GLY A 44 20.31 -7.67 -21.55
C GLY A 44 19.14 -7.48 -20.58
N THR A 45 18.47 -6.32 -20.60
CA THR A 45 17.32 -6.02 -19.76
C THR A 45 16.01 -6.16 -20.53
N LEU A 46 15.02 -6.83 -19.94
CA LEU A 46 13.69 -6.96 -20.50
C LEU A 46 12.67 -6.27 -19.58
N VAL A 47 11.88 -5.34 -20.13
CA VAL A 47 10.82 -4.66 -19.39
C VAL A 47 9.48 -5.00 -20.00
N LEU A 48 8.59 -5.54 -19.16
CA LEU A 48 7.25 -5.97 -19.52
C LEU A 48 6.22 -5.17 -18.72
N SER A 49 5.15 -4.74 -19.37
CA SER A 49 3.99 -4.14 -18.72
C SER A 49 2.79 -5.06 -18.84
N PHE A 50 2.04 -5.21 -17.75
CA PHE A 50 0.79 -5.95 -17.72
C PHE A 50 -0.30 -5.13 -17.06
N THR A 51 -1.52 -5.18 -17.61
CA THR A 51 -2.74 -4.84 -16.88
C THR A 51 -3.44 -6.15 -16.54
N VAL A 52 -3.68 -6.39 -15.25
CA VAL A 52 -4.29 -7.63 -14.77
C VAL A 52 -5.57 -7.30 -14.01
N GLU A 53 -6.69 -7.85 -14.45
CA GLU A 53 -7.93 -7.89 -13.67
C GLU A 53 -7.94 -9.12 -12.77
N SER A 54 -8.33 -8.91 -11.50
CA SER A 54 -8.47 -9.98 -10.50
C SER A 54 -9.86 -9.92 -9.89
N GLN A 55 -10.68 -10.91 -10.20
CA GLN A 55 -12.09 -10.99 -9.80
C GLN A 55 -12.48 -12.45 -9.51
N ALA A 56 -13.30 -12.65 -8.48
CA ALA A 56 -13.91 -13.95 -8.24
C ALA A 56 -15.03 -14.25 -9.26
N PRO A 57 -15.36 -15.51 -9.50
CA PRO A 57 -16.47 -15.88 -10.40
C PRO A 57 -17.84 -15.56 -9.80
N ASN A 58 -17.96 -15.56 -8.48
CA ASN A 58 -19.21 -15.31 -7.74
C ASN A 58 -18.93 -14.92 -6.29
N ALA A 59 -19.97 -14.44 -5.61
CA ALA A 59 -19.95 -14.24 -4.18
C ALA A 59 -19.93 -15.58 -3.43
N ALA A 60 -19.45 -15.56 -2.19
CA ALA A 60 -19.54 -16.68 -1.28
C ALA A 60 -19.93 -16.20 0.12
N ARG A 61 -20.25 -17.12 1.00
CA ARG A 61 -20.36 -16.86 2.43
C ARG A 61 -19.68 -17.96 3.23
N ILE A 62 -19.17 -17.58 4.39
CA ILE A 62 -18.63 -18.52 5.33
C ILE A 62 -19.77 -19.03 6.23
N LYS A 63 -19.85 -20.34 6.39
CA LYS A 63 -20.71 -20.97 7.40
C LYS A 63 -19.84 -21.32 8.60
N GLY A 64 -20.25 -20.89 9.78
CA GLY A 64 -19.51 -21.03 11.01
C GLY A 64 -19.06 -19.66 11.54
N GLY A 65 -17.86 -19.22 11.23
CA GLY A 65 -17.31 -17.93 11.65
C GLY A 65 -16.30 -18.06 12.78
N THR A 66 -15.93 -16.93 13.38
CA THR A 66 -14.80 -16.86 14.33
C THR A 66 -15.06 -17.66 15.62
N SER A 67 -16.29 -17.73 16.09
CA SER A 67 -16.69 -18.47 17.30
C SER A 67 -17.08 -19.93 17.05
N SER A 68 -17.21 -20.35 15.79
CA SER A 68 -17.56 -21.72 15.44
C SER A 68 -16.33 -22.62 15.47
N GLY A 69 -16.49 -23.86 15.91
CA GLY A 69 -15.46 -24.87 15.84
C GLY A 69 -15.22 -25.42 14.44
N LYS A 70 -16.08 -25.17 13.46
CA LYS A 70 -15.97 -25.68 12.10
C LYS A 70 -16.48 -24.67 11.09
N ASN A 71 -15.71 -24.43 10.04
CA ASN A 71 -16.06 -23.51 8.98
C ASN A 71 -16.17 -24.25 7.64
N SER A 72 -17.02 -23.73 6.78
CA SER A 72 -17.10 -24.12 5.37
C SER A 72 -17.41 -22.90 4.50
N ILE A 73 -16.98 -22.91 3.26
CA ILE A 73 -17.31 -21.88 2.28
C ILE A 73 -18.49 -22.39 1.44
N GLU A 74 -19.51 -21.58 1.34
CA GLU A 74 -20.64 -21.80 0.45
C GLU A 74 -20.55 -20.81 -0.70
N GLU A 75 -20.22 -21.32 -1.87
CA GLU A 75 -20.21 -20.55 -3.11
C GLU A 75 -21.65 -20.23 -3.54
N LEU A 76 -21.95 -18.96 -3.74
CA LEU A 76 -23.27 -18.50 -4.18
C LEU A 76 -23.31 -18.45 -5.71
N THR A 77 -23.46 -19.62 -6.33
CA THR A 77 -23.36 -19.80 -7.79
C THR A 77 -24.49 -19.12 -8.58
N ASP A 78 -25.56 -18.70 -7.91
CA ASP A 78 -26.63 -17.85 -8.41
C ASP A 78 -26.26 -16.35 -8.41
N ARG A 79 -25.24 -15.94 -7.63
CA ARG A 79 -24.68 -14.58 -7.57
C ARG A 79 -23.36 -14.49 -8.32
N LYS A 80 -23.40 -14.74 -9.62
CA LYS A 80 -22.22 -14.61 -10.50
C LYS A 80 -21.80 -13.14 -10.61
N PHE A 81 -20.49 -12.90 -10.59
CA PHE A 81 -19.93 -11.56 -10.75
C PHE A 81 -19.89 -11.13 -12.20
N GLY A 82 -20.37 -9.92 -12.45
CA GLY A 82 -20.28 -9.21 -13.70
C GLY A 82 -19.23 -8.07 -13.63
N SER A 83 -19.21 -7.25 -14.66
CA SER A 83 -18.23 -6.14 -14.80
C SER A 83 -18.27 -5.09 -13.68
N ASN A 84 -19.44 -4.91 -13.05
CA ASN A 84 -19.67 -3.93 -11.98
C ASN A 84 -19.46 -4.49 -10.58
N ASP A 85 -19.27 -5.81 -10.46
CA ASP A 85 -18.97 -6.43 -9.17
C ASP A 85 -17.50 -6.18 -8.78
N PHE A 86 -17.20 -6.49 -7.52
CA PHE A 86 -15.88 -6.21 -6.97
C PHE A 86 -14.76 -6.84 -7.80
N LYS A 87 -13.78 -6.03 -8.14
CA LYS A 87 -12.55 -6.47 -8.78
C LYS A 87 -11.38 -5.55 -8.46
N PHE A 88 -10.19 -6.10 -8.55
CA PHE A 88 -8.97 -5.33 -8.62
C PHE A 88 -8.51 -5.17 -10.07
N VAL A 89 -7.87 -4.05 -10.34
CA VAL A 89 -7.08 -3.81 -11.55
C VAL A 89 -5.66 -3.47 -11.11
N THR A 90 -4.68 -4.24 -11.58
CA THR A 90 -3.26 -3.99 -11.30
C THR A 90 -2.53 -3.63 -12.58
N ASN A 91 -1.79 -2.52 -12.54
CA ASN A 91 -0.82 -2.17 -13.57
C ASN A 91 0.57 -2.56 -13.06
N GLN A 92 1.21 -3.52 -13.73
CA GLN A 92 2.46 -4.14 -13.32
C GLN A 92 3.55 -3.83 -14.32
N ILE A 93 4.72 -3.42 -13.84
CA ILE A 93 5.95 -3.34 -14.61
C ILE A 93 6.90 -4.41 -14.07
N TRP A 94 7.27 -5.33 -14.91
CA TRP A 94 8.26 -6.36 -14.63
C TRP A 94 9.55 -6.06 -15.35
N THR A 95 10.65 -5.99 -14.62
CA THR A 95 11.98 -5.84 -15.18
C THR A 95 12.82 -7.07 -14.88
N VAL A 96 13.34 -7.69 -15.92
CA VAL A 96 14.29 -8.81 -15.80
C VAL A 96 15.68 -8.27 -16.14
N TYR A 97 16.59 -8.41 -15.21
CA TYR A 97 17.96 -7.91 -15.33
C TYR A 97 18.94 -9.01 -15.75
N PRO A 98 20.10 -8.62 -16.36
CA PRO A 98 21.13 -9.58 -16.78
C PRO A 98 21.71 -10.42 -15.64
N ASP A 99 21.71 -9.91 -14.41
CA ASP A 99 22.20 -10.62 -13.22
C ASP A 99 21.20 -11.65 -12.66
N GLY A 100 20.07 -11.84 -13.34
CA GLY A 100 18.97 -12.72 -12.89
C GLY A 100 18.03 -12.11 -11.88
N SER A 101 18.21 -10.84 -11.50
CA SER A 101 17.24 -10.11 -10.69
C SER A 101 15.97 -9.85 -11.48
N ILE A 102 14.83 -9.92 -10.79
CA ILE A 102 13.49 -9.63 -11.35
C ILE A 102 12.81 -8.62 -10.45
N GLU A 103 12.48 -7.46 -10.97
CA GLU A 103 11.76 -6.42 -10.24
C GLU A 103 10.30 -6.37 -10.66
N LEU A 104 9.41 -6.24 -9.69
CA LEU A 104 8.01 -5.87 -9.88
C LEU A 104 7.78 -4.48 -9.29
N GLN A 105 7.16 -3.62 -10.10
CA GLN A 105 6.48 -2.41 -9.66
C GLN A 105 5.00 -2.56 -9.99
N SER A 106 4.12 -2.31 -9.02
CA SER A 106 2.70 -2.52 -9.18
C SER A 106 1.89 -1.37 -8.60
N SER A 107 0.91 -0.89 -9.37
CA SER A 107 -0.17 -0.03 -8.89
C SER A 107 -1.46 -0.85 -8.86
N ILE A 108 -2.11 -0.87 -7.71
CA ILE A 108 -3.30 -1.70 -7.43
C ILE A 108 -4.47 -0.77 -7.18
N THR A 109 -5.57 -0.96 -7.88
CA THR A 109 -6.83 -0.21 -7.70
C THR A 109 -8.00 -1.17 -7.61
N SER A 110 -9.12 -0.74 -7.05
CA SER A 110 -10.37 -1.47 -7.11
C SER A 110 -11.55 -0.56 -7.47
N ASN A 111 -12.68 -1.15 -7.80
CA ASN A 111 -13.94 -0.44 -8.01
C ASN A 111 -14.81 -0.31 -6.73
N ARG A 112 -14.25 -0.62 -5.55
CA ARG A 112 -14.90 -0.50 -4.22
C ARG A 112 -13.89 0.03 -3.20
N SER A 113 -13.48 1.27 -3.34
CA SER A 113 -12.40 1.89 -2.55
C SER A 113 -12.63 1.88 -1.04
N SER A 114 -13.87 1.83 -0.57
CA SER A 114 -14.23 1.79 0.86
C SER A 114 -14.27 0.38 1.47
N LEU A 115 -14.10 -0.69 0.68
CA LEU A 115 -14.06 -2.03 1.22
C LEU A 115 -12.81 -2.22 2.09
N VAL A 116 -12.99 -2.69 3.31
CA VAL A 116 -11.89 -3.05 4.20
C VAL A 116 -11.33 -4.42 3.80
N LEU A 117 -10.06 -4.44 3.47
CA LEU A 117 -9.32 -5.66 3.11
C LEU A 117 -8.56 -6.20 4.32
N PRO A 118 -8.46 -7.51 4.50
CA PRO A 118 -7.63 -8.08 5.56
C PRO A 118 -6.13 -7.90 5.30
N ARG A 119 -5.73 -7.93 4.04
CA ARG A 119 -4.37 -7.65 3.53
C ARG A 119 -4.45 -7.20 2.08
N LEU A 120 -3.36 -6.68 1.56
CA LEU A 120 -3.21 -6.43 0.13
C LEU A 120 -1.75 -6.58 -0.27
N GLY A 121 -1.48 -7.49 -1.21
CA GLY A 121 -0.13 -7.74 -1.70
C GLY A 121 -0.05 -8.88 -2.68
N TYR A 122 1.07 -9.57 -2.66
CA TYR A 122 1.32 -10.72 -3.54
C TYR A 122 1.66 -11.96 -2.73
N VAL A 123 1.06 -13.07 -3.10
CA VAL A 123 1.39 -14.40 -2.57
C VAL A 123 2.18 -15.21 -3.58
N MET A 124 3.17 -15.94 -3.09
CA MET A 124 3.95 -16.90 -3.87
C MET A 124 3.98 -18.24 -3.15
N LYS A 125 3.82 -19.32 -3.92
CA LYS A 125 4.02 -20.66 -3.43
C LYS A 125 5.47 -21.08 -3.70
N VAL A 126 6.23 -21.35 -2.65
CA VAL A 126 7.66 -21.68 -2.67
C VAL A 126 7.84 -23.13 -2.21
N PRO A 127 8.63 -23.96 -2.93
CA PRO A 127 8.80 -25.36 -2.57
C PRO A 127 9.31 -25.57 -1.13
N GLN A 128 8.79 -26.58 -0.46
CA GLN A 128 9.04 -26.89 0.97
C GLN A 128 10.52 -26.97 1.33
N GLN A 129 11.39 -27.31 0.40
CA GLN A 129 12.85 -27.39 0.65
C GLN A 129 13.48 -26.05 1.03
N TYR A 130 12.86 -24.91 0.69
CA TYR A 130 13.30 -23.56 1.08
C TYR A 130 12.64 -23.18 2.40
N SER A 131 13.05 -23.80 3.47
CA SER A 131 12.38 -23.78 4.76
C SER A 131 12.99 -22.82 5.79
N ASN A 132 14.10 -22.14 5.48
CA ASN A 132 14.67 -21.11 6.33
C ASN A 132 14.11 -19.75 5.89
N PHE A 133 13.46 -19.05 6.81
CA PHE A 133 12.93 -17.71 6.60
C PHE A 133 13.79 -16.70 7.36
N THR A 134 14.46 -15.83 6.63
CA THR A 134 15.25 -14.74 7.18
C THR A 134 14.65 -13.41 6.71
N TYR A 135 14.51 -12.45 7.59
CA TYR A 135 13.99 -11.12 7.22
C TYR A 135 14.69 -10.01 7.99
N TYR A 136 14.75 -8.83 7.40
CA TYR A 136 15.15 -7.58 8.04
C TYR A 136 13.92 -6.68 8.16
N GLY A 137 13.35 -6.65 9.35
CA GLY A 137 12.07 -6.03 9.65
C GLY A 137 11.77 -6.09 11.13
N ARG A 138 10.51 -5.88 11.51
CA ARG A 138 10.10 -5.97 12.92
C ARG A 138 9.96 -7.40 13.37
N GLY A 139 10.53 -7.69 14.53
CA GLY A 139 10.52 -9.02 15.16
C GLY A 139 11.00 -8.98 16.60
N PRO A 140 11.28 -10.16 17.22
CA PRO A 140 11.28 -11.49 16.59
C PRO A 140 9.91 -12.14 16.42
N ILE A 141 8.90 -11.71 17.20
CA ILE A 141 7.55 -12.28 17.14
C ILE A 141 6.70 -11.59 16.05
N ASP A 142 5.65 -12.26 15.61
CA ASP A 142 4.71 -11.72 14.67
C ASP A 142 4.11 -10.39 15.15
N ASN A 143 3.87 -9.50 14.23
CA ASN A 143 3.37 -8.16 14.52
C ASN A 143 2.50 -7.64 13.38
N TYR A 144 1.62 -6.69 13.69
CA TYR A 144 0.61 -6.14 12.80
C TYR A 144 0.52 -4.63 13.01
N ALA A 145 -0.19 -3.90 12.17
CA ALA A 145 -0.30 -2.45 12.22
C ALA A 145 -0.62 -1.91 13.63
N ASP A 146 -1.51 -2.58 14.34
CA ASP A 146 -1.98 -2.24 15.69
C ASP A 146 -1.21 -2.98 16.83
N ARG A 147 -0.18 -3.77 16.50
CA ARG A 147 0.57 -4.59 17.46
C ARG A 147 2.04 -4.70 17.09
N LYS A 148 2.76 -3.60 17.04
CA LYS A 148 4.17 -3.57 16.62
C LYS A 148 5.11 -2.72 17.48
N SER A 149 4.59 -1.96 18.43
CA SER A 149 5.40 -1.02 19.23
C SER A 149 6.46 -1.70 20.11
N GLY A 150 6.24 -2.94 20.51
CA GLY A 150 7.21 -3.72 21.30
C GLY A 150 8.21 -4.53 20.48
N GLN A 151 8.24 -4.36 19.15
CA GLN A 151 9.11 -5.11 18.24
C GLN A 151 10.21 -4.20 17.67
N PHE A 152 11.42 -4.76 17.50
CA PHE A 152 12.58 -4.02 17.00
C PHE A 152 12.86 -4.40 15.54
N ILE A 153 13.50 -3.47 14.83
CA ILE A 153 13.90 -3.68 13.44
C ILE A 153 15.33 -4.23 13.45
N GLU A 154 15.43 -5.50 13.16
CA GLU A 154 16.71 -6.23 13.08
C GLU A 154 16.61 -7.34 12.02
N GLN A 155 17.72 -8.05 11.81
CA GLN A 155 17.71 -9.28 11.02
C GLN A 155 17.36 -10.46 11.92
N TYR A 156 16.28 -11.16 11.56
CA TYR A 156 15.82 -12.35 12.24
C TYR A 156 15.87 -13.55 11.30
N THR A 157 16.09 -14.72 11.86
CA THR A 157 16.03 -15.97 11.11
C THR A 157 15.24 -17.00 11.92
N ASN A 158 14.30 -17.64 11.25
CA ASN A 158 13.49 -18.72 11.80
C ASN A 158 13.28 -19.79 10.71
N SER A 159 12.79 -20.96 11.10
CA SER A 159 12.25 -21.88 10.11
C SER A 159 10.82 -21.47 9.75
N VAL A 160 10.38 -21.74 8.52
CA VAL A 160 8.97 -21.53 8.12
C VAL A 160 8.01 -22.28 9.05
N ALA A 161 8.39 -23.47 9.52
CA ALA A 161 7.61 -24.21 10.52
C ALA A 161 7.57 -23.51 11.88
N GLY A 162 8.62 -22.76 12.23
CA GLY A 162 8.71 -21.98 13.47
C GLY A 162 7.83 -20.72 13.48
N GLU A 163 7.40 -20.23 12.30
CA GLU A 163 6.44 -19.15 12.20
C GLU A 163 5.00 -19.57 12.53
N PHE A 164 4.76 -20.89 12.57
CA PHE A 164 3.44 -21.44 12.94
C PHE A 164 3.24 -21.43 14.44
N VAL A 165 2.21 -20.73 14.90
CA VAL A 165 1.75 -20.76 16.30
C VAL A 165 0.59 -21.73 16.45
N ASN A 166 0.71 -22.70 17.33
CA ASN A 166 -0.30 -23.73 17.53
C ASN A 166 -1.50 -23.23 18.34
N PHE A 167 -2.25 -22.27 17.77
CA PHE A 167 -3.49 -21.82 18.39
C PHE A 167 -4.53 -22.94 18.45
N PRO A 168 -5.35 -23.01 19.52
CA PRO A 168 -6.43 -23.99 19.61
C PRO A 168 -7.38 -23.98 18.40
N LYS A 169 -7.64 -22.80 17.83
CA LYS A 169 -8.29 -22.60 16.53
C LYS A 169 -7.30 -21.91 15.60
N PRO A 170 -6.94 -22.54 14.46
CA PRO A 170 -6.06 -21.91 13.46
C PRO A 170 -6.61 -20.57 13.02
N GLN A 171 -5.72 -19.58 12.88
CA GLN A 171 -6.03 -18.21 12.51
C GLN A 171 -4.81 -17.57 11.85
N ASP A 172 -4.87 -16.29 11.48
CA ASP A 172 -3.73 -15.57 10.93
C ASP A 172 -2.60 -15.43 11.95
N MET A 173 -1.35 -15.55 11.48
CA MET A 173 -0.14 -15.51 12.29
C MET A 173 1.10 -15.29 11.41
N GLY A 174 2.25 -15.03 12.05
CA GLY A 174 3.56 -14.99 11.39
C GLY A 174 3.76 -13.76 10.49
N ASN A 175 2.96 -12.69 10.64
CA ASN A 175 3.19 -11.45 9.90
C ASN A 175 4.29 -10.62 10.56
N HIS A 176 5.17 -10.03 9.74
CA HIS A 176 6.22 -9.09 10.16
C HIS A 176 6.09 -7.79 9.40
N GLU A 177 5.98 -6.70 10.14
CA GLU A 177 5.85 -5.33 9.61
C GLU A 177 7.21 -4.68 9.32
N ASP A 178 7.18 -3.63 8.53
CA ASP A 178 8.37 -2.81 8.23
C ASP A 178 9.53 -3.63 7.65
N VAL A 179 9.25 -4.65 6.84
CA VAL A 179 10.26 -5.50 6.20
C VAL A 179 10.91 -4.77 5.03
N ARG A 180 12.25 -4.70 5.02
CA ARG A 180 13.06 -4.16 3.93
C ARG A 180 13.46 -5.23 2.95
N TRP A 181 13.72 -6.43 3.47
CA TRP A 181 13.95 -7.62 2.66
C TRP A 181 13.64 -8.87 3.46
N CYS A 182 13.30 -9.93 2.76
CA CYS A 182 13.24 -11.27 3.32
C CYS A 182 13.84 -12.30 2.35
N ALA A 183 14.13 -13.47 2.86
CA ALA A 183 14.70 -14.57 2.07
C ALA A 183 14.08 -15.90 2.48
N LEU A 184 13.89 -16.76 1.49
CA LEU A 184 13.62 -18.17 1.70
C LEU A 184 14.78 -18.98 1.14
N THR A 185 15.46 -19.75 1.99
CA THR A 185 16.62 -20.56 1.63
C THR A 185 16.49 -22.00 2.10
N ASN A 186 17.19 -22.89 1.43
CA ASN A 186 17.39 -24.26 1.89
C ASN A 186 18.59 -24.37 2.85
N GLN A 187 18.87 -25.57 3.35
CA GLN A 187 19.99 -25.80 4.26
C GLN A 187 21.37 -25.51 3.64
N ALA A 188 21.48 -25.54 2.33
CA ALA A 188 22.72 -25.19 1.61
C ALA A 188 22.86 -23.68 1.35
N GLY A 189 21.89 -22.86 1.80
CA GLY A 189 21.86 -21.42 1.56
C GLY A 189 21.36 -21.00 0.16
N ASN A 190 20.94 -21.95 -0.67
CA ASN A 190 20.34 -21.64 -1.96
C ASN A 190 18.88 -21.22 -1.77
N GLY A 191 18.41 -20.28 -2.60
CA GLY A 191 17.04 -19.78 -2.53
C GLY A 191 16.90 -18.44 -3.20
N ALA A 192 16.01 -17.60 -2.66
CA ALA A 192 15.76 -16.26 -3.16
C ALA A 192 15.67 -15.24 -2.04
N VAL A 193 16.15 -14.03 -2.33
CA VAL A 193 15.98 -12.82 -1.53
C VAL A 193 14.93 -11.94 -2.21
N PHE A 194 14.01 -11.43 -1.44
CA PHE A 194 12.95 -10.52 -1.86
C PHE A 194 13.21 -9.17 -1.19
N VAL A 195 13.57 -8.18 -1.98
CA VAL A 195 13.95 -6.84 -1.49
C VAL A 195 12.81 -5.88 -1.76
N ALA A 196 12.27 -5.27 -0.73
CA ALA A 196 11.23 -4.25 -0.87
C ALA A 196 11.80 -3.00 -1.54
N THR A 197 11.03 -2.37 -2.42
CA THR A 197 11.40 -1.06 -2.99
C THR A 197 11.11 0.08 -2.01
N ASP A 198 10.17 -0.15 -1.07
CA ASP A 198 9.93 0.67 0.11
C ASP A 198 9.88 -0.30 1.32
N ARG A 199 8.83 -0.32 2.09
CA ARG A 199 8.60 -1.25 3.20
C ARG A 199 7.40 -2.12 2.89
N LEU A 200 7.50 -3.38 3.27
CA LEU A 200 6.43 -4.35 3.11
C LEU A 200 6.13 -5.01 4.45
N SER A 201 4.97 -5.64 4.52
CA SER A 201 4.74 -6.71 5.49
C SER A 201 5.09 -8.03 4.82
N ALA A 202 5.65 -8.98 5.57
CA ALA A 202 5.98 -10.30 5.04
C ALA A 202 5.56 -11.41 6.01
N SER A 203 5.06 -12.51 5.46
CA SER A 203 4.79 -13.73 6.22
C SER A 203 5.11 -14.97 5.38
N ALA A 204 5.57 -16.03 6.04
CA ALA A 204 5.94 -17.29 5.41
C ALA A 204 5.36 -18.46 6.21
N LEU A 205 4.29 -19.08 5.72
CA LEU A 205 3.61 -20.20 6.38
C LEU A 205 3.47 -21.39 5.45
N GLN A 206 3.41 -22.60 6.02
CA GLN A 206 3.15 -23.83 5.27
C GLN A 206 1.66 -24.10 5.01
N TYR A 207 0.81 -23.15 5.34
CA TYR A 207 -0.64 -23.21 5.20
C TYR A 207 -1.14 -21.96 4.49
N SER A 208 -2.08 -22.12 3.58
CA SER A 208 -2.80 -20.99 2.99
C SER A 208 -3.78 -20.38 4.00
N ALA A 209 -4.24 -19.17 3.73
CA ALA A 209 -5.31 -18.55 4.51
C ALA A 209 -6.56 -19.44 4.57
N LEU A 210 -6.90 -20.12 3.47
CA LEU A 210 -8.04 -21.04 3.43
C LEU A 210 -7.84 -22.30 4.28
N ASP A 211 -6.64 -22.87 4.31
CA ASP A 211 -6.33 -24.01 5.19
C ASP A 211 -6.59 -23.65 6.65
N LEU A 212 -6.14 -22.46 7.07
CA LEU A 212 -6.33 -21.96 8.43
C LEU A 212 -7.79 -21.63 8.72
N ILE A 213 -8.52 -21.04 7.76
CA ILE A 213 -9.94 -20.69 7.92
C ILE A 213 -10.80 -21.95 8.09
N LEU A 214 -10.55 -22.98 7.30
CA LEU A 214 -11.40 -24.17 7.26
C LEU A 214 -11.13 -25.14 8.42
N ALA A 215 -9.92 -25.13 8.97
CA ALA A 215 -9.59 -25.97 10.11
C ALA A 215 -10.18 -25.40 11.40
N SER A 216 -10.94 -26.22 12.13
CA SER A 216 -11.44 -25.88 13.46
C SER A 216 -10.45 -26.20 14.58
N HIS A 217 -9.47 -27.07 14.31
CA HIS A 217 -8.39 -27.47 15.19
C HIS A 217 -7.10 -27.74 14.40
N PRO A 218 -5.94 -27.60 15.01
CA PRO A 218 -4.65 -27.81 14.32
C PRO A 218 -4.51 -29.20 13.66
N TYR A 219 -5.05 -30.24 14.25
CA TYR A 219 -5.00 -31.61 13.70
C TYR A 219 -5.81 -31.78 12.40
N GLN A 220 -6.65 -30.82 12.04
CA GLN A 220 -7.43 -30.81 10.80
C GLN A 220 -6.72 -30.08 9.65
N LEU A 221 -5.61 -29.41 9.95
CA LEU A 221 -4.78 -28.80 8.93
C LEU A 221 -4.24 -29.89 7.98
N PRO A 222 -4.09 -29.58 6.69
CA PRO A 222 -3.48 -30.52 5.76
C PRO A 222 -2.02 -30.81 6.19
N LYS A 223 -1.44 -31.86 5.64
CA LYS A 223 0.00 -32.10 5.84
C LYS A 223 0.76 -30.84 5.37
N ALA A 224 1.69 -30.37 6.21
CA ALA A 224 2.56 -29.25 5.88
C ALA A 224 3.27 -29.48 4.54
N GLY A 225 3.20 -28.50 3.66
CA GLY A 225 3.70 -28.60 2.29
C GLY A 225 4.60 -27.43 1.91
N ASP A 226 4.37 -26.91 0.73
CA ASP A 226 5.07 -25.72 0.22
C ASP A 226 4.76 -24.48 1.07
N THR A 227 5.68 -23.53 1.06
CA THR A 227 5.55 -22.28 1.78
C THR A 227 4.68 -21.28 0.99
N TYR A 228 3.71 -20.67 1.64
CA TYR A 228 3.02 -19.48 1.14
C TYR A 228 3.75 -18.25 1.67
N LEU A 229 4.52 -17.61 0.79
CA LEU A 229 5.20 -16.34 1.07
C LEU A 229 4.29 -15.21 0.65
N HIS A 230 3.89 -14.38 1.59
CA HIS A 230 3.17 -13.13 1.33
C HIS A 230 4.14 -11.95 1.42
N LEU A 231 4.02 -11.04 0.46
CA LEU A 231 4.66 -9.73 0.44
C LEU A 231 3.54 -8.71 0.24
N ASP A 232 3.19 -7.99 1.30
CA ASP A 232 2.03 -7.12 1.31
C ASP A 232 2.45 -5.65 1.43
N CYS A 233 1.77 -4.78 0.69
CA CYS A 233 1.91 -3.33 0.90
C CYS A 233 1.25 -2.89 2.20
N ALA A 234 0.23 -3.62 2.67
CA ALA A 234 -0.40 -3.38 3.96
C ALA A 234 -1.20 -4.60 4.45
N VAL A 235 -1.28 -4.75 5.76
CA VAL A 235 -2.08 -5.77 6.46
C VAL A 235 -2.93 -5.06 7.51
N THR A 236 -4.25 -5.30 7.51
CA THR A 236 -5.16 -4.76 8.51
C THR A 236 -4.82 -5.32 9.89
N GLY A 237 -4.81 -4.47 10.90
CA GLY A 237 -4.60 -4.84 12.28
C GLY A 237 -5.54 -5.94 12.77
N LEU A 238 -5.18 -6.60 13.85
CA LEU A 238 -5.95 -7.71 14.42
C LEU A 238 -7.10 -7.27 15.34
N GLY A 239 -7.18 -5.99 15.66
CA GLY A 239 -8.17 -5.42 16.57
C GLY A 239 -7.64 -5.25 17.99
N GLY A 240 -7.63 -4.01 18.46
CA GLY A 240 -7.20 -3.65 19.81
C GLY A 240 -8.30 -3.75 20.88
N ASN A 241 -9.55 -3.95 20.48
CA ASN A 241 -10.68 -4.09 21.40
C ASN A 241 -10.77 -5.54 21.90
N SER A 242 -10.38 -5.78 23.14
CA SER A 242 -10.59 -7.06 23.80
C SER A 242 -12.07 -7.45 23.78
N CYS A 243 -12.34 -8.75 23.85
CA CYS A 243 -13.69 -9.32 23.87
C CYS A 243 -14.46 -9.31 22.54
N GLY A 244 -13.83 -9.09 21.41
CA GLY A 244 -14.44 -9.29 20.09
C GLY A 244 -15.56 -8.29 19.72
N GLN A 245 -15.58 -7.13 20.36
CA GLN A 245 -16.64 -6.12 20.17
C GLN A 245 -16.25 -4.95 19.30
N GLY A 246 -15.32 -5.13 18.40
CA GLY A 246 -14.94 -4.10 17.45
C GLY A 246 -13.71 -4.51 16.68
N GLY A 247 -13.60 -3.99 15.49
CA GLY A 247 -12.45 -4.20 14.66
C GLY A 247 -11.27 -3.30 15.03
N PRO A 248 -10.21 -3.36 14.25
CA PRO A 248 -9.10 -2.41 14.33
C PRO A 248 -9.59 -0.98 14.19
N LEU A 249 -8.85 -0.05 14.74
CA LEU A 249 -9.09 1.37 14.50
C LEU A 249 -8.99 1.67 13.00
N VAL A 250 -9.65 2.74 12.56
CA VAL A 250 -9.74 3.06 11.12
C VAL A 250 -8.36 3.20 10.48
N HIS A 251 -7.40 3.78 11.20
CA HIS A 251 -6.02 3.96 10.72
C HIS A 251 -5.21 2.64 10.64
N ASP A 252 -5.68 1.57 11.28
CA ASP A 252 -5.07 0.24 11.18
C ASP A 252 -5.79 -0.65 10.16
N ARG A 253 -6.74 -0.11 9.38
CA ARG A 253 -7.47 -0.83 8.35
C ARG A 253 -6.87 -0.56 6.98
N VAL A 254 -6.79 -1.59 6.18
CA VAL A 254 -6.45 -1.52 4.75
C VAL A 254 -7.74 -1.37 3.95
N PHE A 255 -7.84 -0.30 3.18
CA PHE A 255 -8.98 -0.10 2.29
C PHE A 255 -8.62 -0.51 0.87
N ALA A 256 -9.62 -0.94 0.08
CA ALA A 256 -9.42 -1.31 -1.32
C ALA A 256 -9.29 -0.09 -2.25
N ASN A 257 -8.67 0.99 -1.78
CA ASN A 257 -8.35 2.18 -2.56
C ASN A 257 -7.06 1.96 -3.39
N GLN A 258 -6.46 3.02 -3.90
CA GLN A 258 -5.23 2.91 -4.68
C GLN A 258 -4.03 2.65 -3.77
N HIS A 259 -3.27 1.60 -4.10
CA HIS A 259 -2.00 1.25 -3.48
C HIS A 259 -0.90 1.10 -4.54
N SER A 260 0.33 1.29 -4.11
CA SER A 260 1.51 0.99 -4.92
C SER A 260 2.49 0.17 -4.10
N MET A 261 3.13 -0.80 -4.74
CA MET A 261 4.16 -1.60 -4.11
C MET A 261 5.15 -2.12 -5.13
N GLY A 262 6.34 -2.48 -4.66
CA GLY A 262 7.33 -3.11 -5.50
C GLY A 262 8.31 -3.93 -4.67
N PHE A 263 8.90 -4.91 -5.34
CA PHE A 263 9.98 -5.72 -4.77
C PHE A 263 10.87 -6.29 -5.87
N ILE A 264 12.09 -6.63 -5.48
CA ILE A 264 13.07 -7.27 -6.36
C ILE A 264 13.32 -8.69 -5.86
N ILE A 265 13.23 -9.67 -6.74
CA ILE A 265 13.56 -11.07 -6.48
C ILE A 265 14.99 -11.31 -6.97
N ARG A 266 15.83 -11.91 -6.13
CA ARG A 266 17.22 -12.23 -6.46
C ARG A 266 17.59 -13.63 -6.02
N PRO A 267 18.52 -14.30 -6.71
CA PRO A 267 19.14 -15.50 -6.18
C PRO A 267 19.79 -15.21 -4.82
N ALA A 268 19.59 -16.07 -3.84
CA ALA A 268 20.28 -15.97 -2.56
C ALA A 268 21.78 -16.24 -2.72
N GLY A 269 22.58 -15.54 -1.93
CA GLY A 269 24.03 -15.72 -1.82
C GLY A 269 24.43 -16.04 -0.37
N LYS A 270 25.72 -16.15 -0.12
CA LYS A 270 26.24 -16.47 1.23
C LYS A 270 25.86 -15.42 2.28
N GLU A 271 25.87 -14.15 1.89
CA GLU A 271 25.56 -13.01 2.75
C GLU A 271 24.27 -12.38 2.26
N LEU A 272 23.13 -12.75 2.84
CA LEU A 272 21.79 -12.29 2.41
C LEU A 272 21.65 -10.75 2.46
N SER A 273 22.18 -10.13 3.51
CA SER A 273 22.17 -8.67 3.67
C SER A 273 22.96 -7.95 2.57
N VAL A 274 24.07 -8.52 2.13
CA VAL A 274 24.85 -7.99 1.00
C VAL A 274 24.05 -8.10 -0.28
N VAL A 275 23.48 -9.29 -0.57
CA VAL A 275 22.61 -9.50 -1.75
C VAL A 275 21.44 -8.53 -1.76
N ALA A 276 20.82 -8.27 -0.61
CA ALA A 276 19.70 -7.37 -0.48
C ALA A 276 20.06 -5.90 -0.78
N ASN A 277 21.30 -5.50 -0.51
CA ASN A 277 21.75 -4.11 -0.64
C ASN A 277 22.48 -3.80 -1.97
N VAL A 278 22.70 -4.78 -2.82
CA VAL A 278 23.30 -4.56 -4.15
C VAL A 278 22.21 -4.06 -5.11
N ALA A 279 22.50 -3.03 -5.90
CA ALA A 279 21.62 -2.63 -7.00
C ALA A 279 21.61 -3.72 -8.09
N PRO A 280 20.49 -3.97 -8.78
CA PRO A 280 20.47 -4.88 -9.92
C PRO A 280 21.50 -4.45 -10.97
N ALA A 281 22.23 -5.42 -11.55
CA ALA A 281 23.23 -5.14 -12.56
C ALA A 281 22.58 -5.09 -13.94
N GLY A 282 22.88 -4.06 -14.69
CA GLY A 282 22.42 -3.79 -16.05
C GLY A 282 22.11 -2.31 -16.23
N ASP A 283 21.79 -1.90 -17.44
CA ASP A 283 21.23 -0.57 -17.68
C ASP A 283 19.83 -0.53 -17.06
N LEU A 284 19.78 0.03 -15.87
CA LEU A 284 18.58 0.03 -15.04
C LEU A 284 17.49 0.86 -15.71
N PRO A 285 16.26 0.32 -15.85
CA PRO A 285 15.13 1.14 -16.15
C PRO A 285 14.90 2.13 -15.00
N LEU A 286 14.29 3.23 -15.36
CA LEU A 286 13.93 4.26 -14.41
C LEU A 286 12.86 3.77 -13.46
N SER A 287 12.99 4.03 -12.19
CA SER A 287 11.91 3.86 -11.22
C SER A 287 10.97 5.05 -11.33
N ILE A 288 9.69 4.76 -11.41
CA ILE A 288 8.61 5.74 -11.44
C ILE A 288 7.70 5.46 -10.26
N THR A 289 7.69 6.36 -9.28
CA THR A 289 6.85 6.25 -8.10
C THR A 289 5.98 7.49 -7.96
N ARG A 290 4.81 7.36 -7.32
CA ARG A 290 3.96 8.51 -7.04
C ARG A 290 3.69 8.58 -5.54
N THR A 291 3.95 9.75 -4.98
CA THR A 291 3.67 10.03 -3.56
C THR A 291 2.16 10.10 -3.32
N PRO A 292 1.69 9.97 -2.08
CA PRO A 292 0.28 10.20 -1.73
C PRO A 292 -0.23 11.59 -2.11
N ALA A 293 0.64 12.59 -2.14
CA ALA A 293 0.33 13.94 -2.60
C ALA A 293 0.12 14.05 -4.12
N GLY A 294 0.40 12.97 -4.88
CA GLY A 294 0.22 12.95 -6.32
C GLY A 294 1.43 13.44 -7.11
N MET A 295 2.58 13.59 -6.48
CA MET A 295 3.84 13.95 -7.13
C MET A 295 4.55 12.69 -7.62
N VAL A 296 4.91 12.64 -8.89
CA VAL A 296 5.67 11.53 -9.48
C VAL A 296 7.15 11.81 -9.39
N GLU A 297 7.86 10.88 -8.79
CA GLU A 297 9.31 10.89 -8.68
C GLU A 297 9.91 9.89 -9.66
N LEU A 298 10.91 10.36 -10.43
CA LEU A 298 11.69 9.56 -11.35
C LEU A 298 13.09 9.37 -10.78
N THR A 299 13.46 8.15 -10.50
CA THR A 299 14.77 7.83 -9.94
C THR A 299 15.53 6.83 -10.81
N SER A 300 16.84 6.88 -10.74
CA SER A 300 17.75 5.99 -11.46
C SER A 300 18.90 5.57 -10.56
N ALA A 301 19.31 4.32 -10.64
CA ALA A 301 20.56 3.87 -10.05
C ALA A 301 21.79 4.24 -10.92
N LYS A 302 21.59 4.67 -12.17
CA LYS A 302 22.68 5.16 -13.03
C LYS A 302 23.13 6.53 -12.50
N LYS A 303 24.36 6.59 -12.04
CA LYS A 303 24.95 7.82 -11.51
C LYS A 303 25.00 8.89 -12.62
N ASP A 304 24.69 10.14 -12.26
CA ASP A 304 24.70 11.32 -13.15
C ASP A 304 23.79 11.20 -14.40
N ALA A 305 22.78 10.31 -14.34
CA ALA A 305 21.86 10.13 -15.46
C ALA A 305 20.90 11.32 -15.61
N VAL A 306 20.83 11.85 -16.83
CA VAL A 306 19.80 12.82 -17.20
C VAL A 306 18.56 12.06 -17.65
N ILE A 307 17.45 12.26 -16.91
CA ILE A 307 16.17 11.63 -17.18
C ILE A 307 15.32 12.58 -18.02
N CYS A 308 14.73 12.07 -19.09
CA CYS A 308 13.70 12.75 -19.87
C CYS A 308 12.36 12.05 -19.68
N TYR A 309 11.27 12.79 -19.78
CA TYR A 309 9.92 12.22 -19.70
C TYR A 309 8.92 12.90 -20.61
N SER A 310 7.80 12.22 -20.84
CA SER A 310 6.60 12.77 -21.48
C SER A 310 5.35 12.21 -20.77
N ILE A 311 4.26 12.99 -20.83
CA ILE A 311 2.98 12.64 -20.20
C ILE A 311 1.96 12.41 -21.32
N ASP A 312 1.13 11.37 -21.15
CA ASP A 312 -0.01 11.01 -22.03
C ASP A 312 0.33 10.95 -23.53
N GLY A 313 1.55 10.47 -23.85
CA GLY A 313 2.01 10.36 -25.23
C GLY A 313 2.33 11.69 -25.90
N SER A 314 2.40 12.78 -25.13
CA SER A 314 2.77 14.09 -25.64
C SER A 314 4.11 14.07 -26.38
N LYS A 315 4.21 14.80 -27.50
CA LYS A 315 5.47 15.03 -28.21
C LYS A 315 6.42 15.97 -27.46
N LYS A 316 5.90 16.70 -26.44
CA LYS A 316 6.72 17.58 -25.61
C LYS A 316 7.53 16.72 -24.63
N VAL A 317 8.83 16.71 -24.84
CA VAL A 317 9.81 16.07 -23.96
C VAL A 317 10.31 17.08 -22.95
N GLN A 318 10.42 16.66 -21.68
CA GLN A 318 10.94 17.48 -20.59
C GLN A 318 12.09 16.75 -19.91
N GLU A 319 13.08 17.48 -19.41
CA GLU A 319 14.11 16.93 -18.53
C GLU A 319 13.57 16.92 -17.10
N TYR A 320 13.80 15.84 -16.38
CA TYR A 320 13.36 15.70 -15.00
C TYR A 320 14.33 16.40 -14.07
N THR A 321 13.84 17.40 -13.38
CA THR A 321 14.60 18.20 -12.39
C THR A 321 13.90 18.24 -11.03
N GLU A 322 12.59 18.04 -11.02
CA GLU A 322 11.77 18.07 -9.82
C GLU A 322 10.57 17.11 -9.96
N PRO A 323 9.92 16.67 -8.86
CA PRO A 323 8.76 15.81 -8.91
C PRO A 323 7.63 16.37 -9.79
N VAL A 324 7.01 15.50 -10.58
CA VAL A 324 6.01 15.85 -11.59
C VAL A 324 4.60 15.75 -11.02
N PRO A 325 3.78 16.82 -11.02
CA PRO A 325 2.43 16.74 -10.50
C PRO A 325 1.52 15.89 -11.41
N MET A 326 0.97 14.80 -10.88
CA MET A 326 0.06 13.87 -11.58
C MET A 326 -1.10 13.43 -10.70
N ARG A 327 -1.71 14.34 -9.94
CA ARG A 327 -2.90 14.04 -9.11
C ARG A 327 -4.10 13.61 -9.95
N ASN A 328 -4.26 14.19 -11.13
CA ASN A 328 -5.35 13.86 -12.06
C ASN A 328 -5.14 12.54 -12.80
N GLY A 329 -4.08 11.79 -12.45
CA GLY A 329 -3.72 10.58 -13.17
C GLY A 329 -3.03 10.87 -14.50
N GLY A 330 -2.96 9.85 -15.35
CA GLY A 330 -2.31 9.92 -16.65
C GLY A 330 -1.19 8.88 -16.79
N THR A 331 -0.57 8.85 -17.94
CA THR A 331 0.53 7.95 -18.25
C THR A 331 1.82 8.74 -18.39
N ILE A 332 2.82 8.43 -17.57
CA ILE A 332 4.17 8.98 -17.72
C ILE A 332 5.09 7.94 -18.34
N LYS A 333 5.83 8.36 -19.36
CA LYS A 333 6.94 7.61 -19.94
C LYS A 333 8.22 8.36 -19.68
N ALA A 334 9.21 7.68 -19.09
CA ALA A 334 10.52 8.25 -18.79
C ALA A 334 11.63 7.42 -19.44
N TRP A 335 12.73 8.07 -19.83
CA TRP A 335 13.90 7.42 -20.46
C TRP A 335 15.17 8.22 -20.17
N TYR A 336 16.31 7.59 -20.39
CA TYR A 336 17.59 8.29 -20.32
C TYR A 336 17.83 9.15 -21.56
N LYS A 337 18.35 10.36 -21.36
CA LYS A 337 18.64 11.28 -22.47
C LYS A 337 19.62 10.69 -23.49
N ASP A 338 20.56 9.92 -22.99
CA ASP A 338 21.62 9.26 -23.80
C ASP A 338 21.23 7.87 -24.31
N SER A 339 20.09 7.30 -23.87
CA SER A 339 19.67 5.94 -24.25
C SER A 339 18.15 5.83 -24.23
N LYS A 340 17.52 6.29 -25.33
CA LYS A 340 16.03 6.27 -25.47
C LYS A 340 15.42 4.87 -25.48
N ASP A 341 16.22 3.86 -25.76
CA ASP A 341 15.77 2.47 -25.78
C ASP A 341 15.48 1.94 -24.37
N ILE A 342 16.09 2.56 -23.36
CA ILE A 342 15.85 2.26 -21.94
C ILE A 342 14.78 3.21 -21.42
N SER A 343 13.55 2.73 -21.31
CA SER A 343 12.43 3.55 -20.87
C SER A 343 11.52 2.78 -19.93
N SER A 344 10.93 3.50 -19.00
CA SER A 344 9.85 3.02 -18.11
C SER A 344 8.56 3.77 -18.41
N THR A 345 7.43 3.11 -18.25
CA THR A 345 6.10 3.74 -18.43
C THR A 345 5.22 3.31 -17.27
N MET A 346 4.55 4.27 -16.65
CA MET A 346 3.61 4.05 -15.56
C MET A 346 2.32 4.82 -15.81
N LYS A 347 1.19 4.16 -15.62
CA LYS A 347 -0.13 4.79 -15.61
C LYS A 347 -0.60 4.96 -14.18
N PHE A 348 -1.06 6.14 -13.87
CA PHE A 348 -1.66 6.48 -12.58
C PHE A 348 -3.12 6.84 -12.76
N GLU A 349 -3.95 6.39 -11.85
CA GLU A 349 -5.34 6.83 -11.75
C GLU A 349 -5.43 8.17 -11.02
N LYS A 350 -6.52 8.90 -11.22
CA LYS A 350 -6.80 10.14 -10.50
C LYS A 350 -6.85 9.91 -9.00
N ILE A 351 -6.20 10.79 -8.24
CA ILE A 351 -6.36 10.81 -6.78
C ILE A 351 -7.65 11.57 -6.47
N GLU A 352 -8.62 10.89 -5.91
CA GLU A 352 -9.87 11.53 -5.49
C GLU A 352 -9.60 12.41 -4.27
N SER A 353 -10.03 13.68 -4.36
CA SER A 353 -9.99 14.60 -3.23
C SER A 353 -11.21 14.40 -2.36
N ILE A 354 -11.00 14.36 -1.05
CA ILE A 354 -12.08 14.38 -0.08
C ILE A 354 -12.64 15.80 -0.07
N GLN A 355 -13.93 15.93 -0.36
CA GLN A 355 -14.63 17.21 -0.20
C GLN A 355 -14.82 17.43 1.31
N THR A 356 -14.37 18.57 1.78
CA THR A 356 -14.49 18.96 3.18
C THR A 356 -15.26 20.28 3.29
N GLN A 357 -15.85 20.50 4.46
CA GLN A 357 -16.48 21.77 4.81
C GLN A 357 -15.86 22.30 6.10
N VAL A 358 -15.64 23.60 6.16
CA VAL A 358 -15.23 24.24 7.40
C VAL A 358 -16.42 24.30 8.35
N VAL A 359 -16.30 23.65 9.51
CA VAL A 359 -17.33 23.65 10.55
C VAL A 359 -17.01 24.57 11.72
N TYR A 360 -15.70 24.89 11.91
CA TYR A 360 -15.26 25.81 12.92
C TYR A 360 -13.93 26.46 12.52
N ALA A 361 -13.74 27.71 12.91
CA ALA A 361 -12.44 28.39 12.82
C ALA A 361 -12.19 29.21 14.10
N SER A 362 -10.97 29.13 14.62
CA SER A 362 -10.57 29.87 15.82
C SER A 362 -10.64 31.39 15.67
N SER A 363 -10.56 31.86 14.42
CA SER A 363 -10.67 33.28 14.04
C SER A 363 -10.83 33.42 12.54
N GLN A 364 -11.59 34.41 12.10
CA GLN A 364 -11.68 34.80 10.69
C GLN A 364 -11.90 36.29 10.56
N GLU A 365 -11.49 36.86 9.44
CA GLU A 365 -11.82 38.22 9.04
C GLU A 365 -13.05 38.17 8.15
N SER A 366 -14.21 38.61 8.67
CA SER A 366 -15.51 38.48 7.99
C SER A 366 -15.56 39.21 6.66
N GLY A 367 -16.01 38.50 5.61
CA GLY A 367 -16.21 39.00 4.27
C GLY A 367 -14.94 39.04 3.41
N GLU A 368 -13.77 39.30 4.00
CA GLU A 368 -12.49 39.28 3.27
C GLU A 368 -11.74 37.95 3.40
N GLY A 369 -11.78 37.38 4.60
CA GLY A 369 -11.02 36.19 4.97
C GLY A 369 -11.86 35.14 5.67
N ASP A 370 -13.07 34.88 5.19
CA ASP A 370 -13.95 33.87 5.77
C ASP A 370 -13.32 32.48 5.69
N ALA A 371 -13.48 31.70 6.74
CA ALA A 371 -12.85 30.39 6.83
C ALA A 371 -13.38 29.39 5.76
N SER A 372 -14.61 29.58 5.28
CA SER A 372 -15.21 28.80 4.18
C SER A 372 -14.38 28.85 2.88
N HIS A 373 -13.58 29.90 2.70
CA HIS A 373 -12.69 30.03 1.54
C HIS A 373 -11.57 28.98 1.51
N LEU A 374 -11.31 28.28 2.60
CA LEU A 374 -10.34 27.16 2.61
C LEU A 374 -10.76 25.98 1.74
N THR A 375 -12.06 25.84 1.47
CA THR A 375 -12.61 24.65 0.81
C THR A 375 -13.51 24.97 -0.38
N ASP A 376 -13.57 26.23 -0.84
CA ASP A 376 -14.38 26.68 -1.97
C ASP A 376 -13.78 26.35 -3.35
N GLY A 377 -12.49 26.00 -3.39
CA GLY A 377 -11.77 25.65 -4.62
C GLY A 377 -11.34 26.85 -5.47
N ASP A 378 -11.53 28.09 -5.00
CA ASP A 378 -11.08 29.30 -5.70
C ASP A 378 -9.68 29.73 -5.17
N PRO A 379 -8.63 29.70 -6.01
CA PRO A 379 -7.29 30.11 -5.57
C PRO A 379 -7.15 31.61 -5.29
N ASN A 380 -8.15 32.41 -5.61
CA ASN A 380 -8.14 33.85 -5.39
C ASN A 380 -8.76 34.27 -4.05
N THR A 381 -9.53 33.40 -3.42
CA THR A 381 -10.06 33.60 -2.07
C THR A 381 -9.02 33.15 -1.02
N ILE A 382 -9.16 33.63 0.19
CA ILE A 382 -8.26 33.29 1.28
C ILE A 382 -9.00 33.19 2.61
N TRP A 383 -8.54 32.34 3.51
CA TRP A 383 -8.83 32.45 4.92
C TRP A 383 -7.81 33.39 5.58
N HIS A 384 -8.28 34.36 6.33
CA HIS A 384 -7.45 35.26 7.13
C HIS A 384 -8.02 35.38 8.54
N THR A 385 -7.16 35.29 9.52
CA THR A 385 -7.55 35.52 10.93
C THR A 385 -7.89 36.99 11.16
N MET A 386 -8.76 37.27 12.12
CA MET A 386 -9.23 38.61 12.42
C MET A 386 -8.08 39.57 12.71
N TYR A 387 -8.12 40.75 12.10
CA TYR A 387 -7.15 41.86 12.33
C TYR A 387 -7.84 43.21 12.36
N SER A 388 -9.03 43.39 11.78
CA SER A 388 -9.70 44.68 11.65
C SER A 388 -10.28 45.18 12.99
N VAL A 389 -10.76 44.29 13.84
CA VAL A 389 -11.33 44.62 15.16
C VAL A 389 -10.32 44.32 16.27
N THR A 390 -9.79 43.11 16.28
CA THR A 390 -8.72 42.69 17.21
C THR A 390 -7.78 41.76 16.47
N VAL A 391 -6.47 41.87 16.78
CA VAL A 391 -5.49 40.92 16.25
C VAL A 391 -5.63 39.60 16.99
N ALA A 392 -6.03 38.55 16.29
CA ALA A 392 -6.16 37.21 16.83
C ALA A 392 -4.80 36.67 17.32
N LYS A 393 -4.78 35.97 18.45
CA LYS A 393 -3.58 35.40 19.04
C LYS A 393 -3.41 33.93 18.64
N TYR A 394 -2.16 33.50 18.46
CA TYR A 394 -1.81 32.09 18.22
C TYR A 394 -2.12 31.19 19.43
N PRO A 395 -2.38 29.90 19.22
CA PRO A 395 -2.44 29.23 17.93
C PRO A 395 -3.77 29.49 17.19
N HIS A 396 -3.75 29.36 15.86
CA HIS A 396 -4.95 29.38 15.03
C HIS A 396 -5.26 27.96 14.54
N TRP A 397 -6.54 27.64 14.46
CA TRP A 397 -6.95 26.34 13.94
C TRP A 397 -8.29 26.42 13.21
N VAL A 398 -8.57 25.42 12.41
CA VAL A 398 -9.79 25.22 11.66
C VAL A 398 -10.18 23.76 11.72
N ASP A 399 -11.47 23.50 11.91
CA ASP A 399 -12.03 22.15 11.90
C ASP A 399 -12.72 21.90 10.55
N LEU A 400 -12.31 20.82 9.89
CA LEU A 400 -12.82 20.41 8.58
C LEU A 400 -13.63 19.12 8.74
N ASP A 401 -14.87 19.14 8.29
CA ASP A 401 -15.72 17.94 8.24
C ASP A 401 -15.63 17.29 6.84
N ALA A 402 -15.32 16.00 6.80
CA ALA A 402 -15.28 15.21 5.58
C ALA A 402 -16.64 14.58 5.21
N GLY A 403 -17.72 14.90 5.96
CA GLY A 403 -19.09 14.42 5.76
C GLY A 403 -19.33 12.98 6.20
N GLU A 404 -18.32 12.14 6.13
CA GLU A 404 -18.34 10.74 6.58
C GLU A 404 -16.93 10.31 7.02
N VAL A 405 -16.83 9.21 7.73
CA VAL A 405 -15.53 8.65 8.13
C VAL A 405 -14.75 8.21 6.89
N LYS A 406 -13.58 8.81 6.69
CA LYS A 406 -12.70 8.56 5.54
C LYS A 406 -11.26 8.35 5.98
N GLU A 407 -10.54 7.55 5.22
CA GLU A 407 -9.07 7.47 5.36
C GLU A 407 -8.43 8.70 4.73
N ILE A 408 -7.71 9.47 5.53
CA ILE A 408 -6.96 10.63 5.08
C ILE A 408 -5.48 10.23 4.96
N LYS A 409 -4.94 10.25 3.75
CA LYS A 409 -3.52 9.93 3.47
C LYS A 409 -2.61 11.14 3.46
N GLY A 410 -3.19 12.32 3.36
CA GLY A 410 -2.45 13.57 3.30
C GLY A 410 -3.38 14.74 3.08
N PHE A 411 -2.81 15.90 3.02
CA PHE A 411 -3.50 17.14 2.68
C PHE A 411 -2.59 18.00 1.82
N THR A 412 -3.16 18.94 1.10
CA THR A 412 -2.45 19.99 0.41
C THR A 412 -2.85 21.33 0.99
N TYR A 413 -1.93 22.24 1.01
CA TYR A 413 -2.13 23.61 1.42
C TYR A 413 -1.70 24.51 0.28
N LEU A 414 -2.65 25.28 -0.27
CA LEU A 414 -2.36 26.31 -1.23
C LEU A 414 -2.19 27.64 -0.47
N PRO A 415 -0.98 28.22 -0.40
CA PRO A 415 -0.77 29.54 0.19
C PRO A 415 -1.48 30.61 -0.65
N ARG A 416 -1.75 31.77 -0.04
CA ARG A 416 -2.30 32.89 -0.81
C ARG A 416 -1.40 33.27 -1.97
N GLN A 417 -2.02 33.59 -3.12
CA GLN A 417 -1.28 33.84 -4.37
C GLN A 417 -0.84 35.30 -4.54
N ASN A 418 -1.47 36.22 -3.83
CA ASN A 418 -1.23 37.67 -3.92
C ASN A 418 -0.61 38.24 -2.65
N GLY A 419 0.56 37.80 -2.29
CA GLY A 419 1.30 38.24 -1.11
C GLY A 419 1.73 37.09 -0.21
N GLY A 420 2.34 37.39 0.92
CA GLY A 420 2.87 36.37 1.82
C GLY A 420 2.45 36.53 3.29
N ASN A 421 1.60 37.54 3.59
CA ASN A 421 1.11 37.75 4.95
C ASN A 421 0.10 36.68 5.32
N GLY A 422 0.25 36.08 6.50
CA GLY A 422 -0.67 35.07 7.01
C GLY A 422 -0.43 33.67 6.46
N ASN A 423 0.59 33.44 5.61
CA ASN A 423 0.92 32.09 5.18
C ASN A 423 1.28 31.22 6.39
N ILE A 424 0.71 30.01 6.41
CA ILE A 424 0.99 29.03 7.45
C ILE A 424 2.45 28.58 7.32
N LYS A 425 3.20 28.70 8.42
CA LYS A 425 4.56 28.21 8.51
C LYS A 425 4.59 26.85 9.18
N ASP A 426 4.29 26.83 10.46
CA ASP A 426 4.30 25.60 11.24
C ASP A 426 2.86 25.09 11.41
N TYR A 427 2.66 23.79 11.22
CA TYR A 427 1.34 23.18 11.31
C TYR A 427 1.34 21.91 12.14
N SER A 428 0.16 21.59 12.65
CA SER A 428 -0.12 20.33 13.34
C SER A 428 -1.51 19.86 12.92
N ILE A 429 -1.63 18.59 12.54
CA ILE A 429 -2.88 17.97 12.12
C ILE A 429 -3.31 16.96 13.15
N GLN A 430 -4.54 17.07 13.59
CA GLN A 430 -5.24 16.10 14.41
C GLN A 430 -6.44 15.56 13.64
N VAL A 431 -6.90 14.37 13.99
CA VAL A 431 -8.09 13.74 13.42
C VAL A 431 -9.06 13.38 14.53
N SER A 432 -10.34 13.47 14.24
CA SER A 432 -11.41 13.08 15.14
C SER A 432 -12.46 12.30 14.37
N MET A 433 -13.13 11.37 15.04
CA MET A 433 -14.23 10.58 14.48
C MET A 433 -15.59 11.22 14.72
N ASP A 434 -15.67 12.15 15.66
CA ASP A 434 -16.93 12.74 16.14
C ASP A 434 -16.86 14.28 16.23
N GLY A 435 -15.71 14.88 15.87
CA GLY A 435 -15.48 16.34 15.96
C GLY A 435 -15.39 16.89 17.38
N LYS A 436 -15.31 16.03 18.40
CA LYS A 436 -15.28 16.41 19.83
C LYS A 436 -14.01 15.95 20.52
N GLU A 437 -13.65 14.69 20.29
CA GLU A 437 -12.43 14.13 20.86
C GLU A 437 -11.32 14.13 19.82
N TRP A 438 -10.28 14.90 20.09
CA TRP A 438 -9.11 15.05 19.22
C TRP A 438 -7.91 14.35 19.86
N GLY A 439 -7.35 13.38 19.13
CA GLY A 439 -6.17 12.66 19.58
C GLY A 439 -4.89 13.46 19.46
N GLU A 440 -3.76 12.81 19.73
CA GLU A 440 -2.45 13.41 19.46
C GLU A 440 -2.30 13.73 17.96
N PRO A 441 -1.51 14.75 17.62
CA PRO A 441 -1.29 15.11 16.23
C PRO A 441 -0.75 13.95 15.40
N VAL A 442 -1.44 13.63 14.32
CA VAL A 442 -1.05 12.58 13.37
C VAL A 442 0.04 13.06 12.41
N ASN A 443 0.17 14.37 12.24
CA ASN A 443 1.24 14.98 11.44
C ASN A 443 1.58 16.38 11.97
N LYS A 444 2.86 16.75 11.87
CA LYS A 444 3.39 18.10 12.17
C LYS A 444 4.47 18.42 11.16
N GLY A 445 4.57 19.68 10.77
CA GLY A 445 5.61 20.12 9.84
C GLY A 445 5.72 21.61 9.71
N THR A 446 6.58 22.01 8.79
CA THR A 446 6.83 23.40 8.43
C THR A 446 6.78 23.52 6.91
N PHE A 447 5.95 24.43 6.41
CA PHE A 447 5.88 24.72 4.97
C PHE A 447 7.03 25.60 4.52
N ALA A 448 7.46 25.43 3.29
CA ALA A 448 8.34 26.38 2.62
C ALA A 448 7.64 27.74 2.44
N ARG A 449 8.42 28.80 2.42
CA ARG A 449 7.88 30.14 2.16
C ARG A 449 7.82 30.39 0.65
N ASP A 450 6.87 29.77 -0.02
CA ASP A 450 6.60 29.97 -1.45
C ASP A 450 5.09 30.01 -1.70
N SER A 451 4.68 30.13 -2.95
CA SER A 451 3.27 30.18 -3.39
C SER A 451 2.82 28.87 -4.04
N LYS A 452 3.62 27.80 -3.95
CA LYS A 452 3.28 26.50 -4.54
C LYS A 452 2.41 25.69 -3.59
N GLU A 453 1.50 24.90 -4.15
CA GLU A 453 0.69 23.92 -3.42
C GLU A 453 1.54 22.76 -2.87
#